data_23e9c7a56ab6d34bf1b29460e0872f51
#
_entry.id   23e9c7a56ab6d34bf1b29460e0872f51
#
_cell.length_a   1.000
_cell.length_b   1.000
_cell.length_c   1.000
_cell.angle_alpha   90.00
_cell.angle_beta   90.00
_cell.angle_gamma   90.00
#
_symmetry.space_group_name_H-M   'P 1'
#
loop_
_entity.id
_entity.type
_entity.pdbx_description
1 polymer ?
#
loop_
_entity_poly.entity_id
_entity_poly.type
_entity_poly.pdbx_seq_one_letter_code
_entity_poly.pdbx_strand_id
1 'polypeptide(L)'
;MKKRLFYGIFLLMSLFSCERIIDNYWKEQERKNYTSPYMGTWTGTYTGDERGTFTLEVGKSGYIKRVTRTSGTFYEEQSMGCVMHDGTLQQVYSGDSKFMIQGSLRFGKGEWKKEGQRGTWVATRR
;
A
#
# COMPACT_ATOMS: atom_id res chain seq x y z
N MET A 1 21.27 -29.32 9.29
CA MET A 1 20.27 -28.81 10.20
C MET A 1 20.27 -27.31 10.32
N LYS A 2 21.42 -26.73 10.58
CA LYS A 2 21.53 -25.28 10.67
C LYS A 2 21.08 -24.58 9.41
N LYS A 3 21.35 -25.16 8.25
CA LYS A 3 20.92 -24.59 6.98
C LYS A 3 19.40 -24.50 6.84
N ARG A 4 18.70 -25.49 7.35
CA ARG A 4 17.23 -25.49 7.28
C ARG A 4 16.62 -24.38 8.09
N LEU A 5 17.16 -24.16 9.29
CA LEU A 5 16.70 -23.07 10.14
C LEU A 5 16.97 -21.73 9.47
N PHE A 6 18.14 -21.60 8.87
CA PHE A 6 18.49 -20.39 8.16
C PHE A 6 17.53 -20.08 7.02
N TYR A 7 17.19 -21.09 6.22
CA TYR A 7 16.24 -20.91 5.13
C TYR A 7 14.85 -20.55 5.63
N GLY A 8 14.43 -21.12 6.73
CA GLY A 8 13.14 -20.78 7.31
C GLY A 8 13.06 -19.34 7.72
N ILE A 9 14.09 -18.84 8.37
CA ILE A 9 14.16 -17.44 8.77
C ILE A 9 14.17 -16.53 7.55
N PHE A 10 14.91 -16.90 6.53
CA PHE A 10 14.98 -16.12 5.30
C PHE A 10 13.62 -16.02 4.62
N LEU A 11 12.88 -17.12 4.55
CA LEU A 11 11.55 -17.12 3.96
C LEU A 11 10.59 -16.24 4.74
N LEU A 12 10.63 -16.30 6.06
CA LEU A 12 9.79 -15.44 6.89
C LEU A 12 10.07 -13.97 6.63
N MET A 13 11.33 -13.62 6.50
CA MET A 13 11.70 -12.24 6.24
C MET A 13 11.20 -11.75 4.89
N SER A 14 11.12 -12.61 3.91
CA SER A 14 10.64 -12.21 2.59
C SER A 14 9.14 -11.93 2.56
N LEU A 15 8.39 -12.39 3.57
CA LEU A 15 6.96 -12.11 3.66
C LEU A 15 6.66 -10.68 4.10
N PHE A 16 7.61 -10.01 4.71
CA PHE A 16 7.47 -8.61 5.11
C PHE A 16 8.19 -7.72 4.11
N SER A 17 7.76 -7.84 2.88
CA SER A 17 8.52 -7.33 1.74
C SER A 17 8.67 -5.81 1.69
N CYS A 18 7.64 -5.04 2.04
CA CYS A 18 7.72 -3.58 1.93
C CYS A 18 8.88 -3.00 2.74
N GLU A 19 8.88 -3.30 4.02
CA GLU A 19 9.92 -2.79 4.91
C GLU A 19 11.28 -3.32 4.52
N ARG A 20 11.35 -4.61 4.22
CA ARG A 20 12.62 -5.23 3.87
C ARG A 20 13.19 -4.71 2.57
N ILE A 21 12.37 -4.50 1.57
CA ILE A 21 12.84 -3.97 0.30
C ILE A 21 13.42 -2.58 0.50
N ILE A 22 12.73 -1.73 1.24
CA ILE A 22 13.24 -0.39 1.50
C ILE A 22 14.54 -0.42 2.28
N ASP A 23 14.61 -1.22 3.34
CA ASP A 23 15.81 -1.31 4.16
C ASP A 23 17.00 -1.90 3.42
N ASN A 24 16.75 -2.92 2.57
CA ASN A 24 17.83 -3.55 1.81
C ASN A 24 18.30 -2.68 0.65
N TYR A 25 17.39 -1.99 0.03
CA TYR A 25 17.68 -1.16 -1.12
C TYR A 25 18.42 0.11 -0.73
N TRP A 26 17.99 0.71 0.35
CA TRP A 26 18.53 1.98 0.82
C TRP A 26 19.41 1.74 2.03
N LYS A 27 20.68 2.02 1.87
CA LYS A 27 21.58 2.04 3.01
C LYS A 27 21.11 3.14 3.95
N GLU A 28 21.49 3.03 5.20
CA GLU A 28 20.97 3.91 6.23
C GLU A 28 21.09 5.40 5.87
N GLN A 29 22.22 5.80 5.32
CA GLN A 29 22.42 7.17 4.88
C GLN A 29 21.47 7.57 3.77
N GLU A 30 21.31 6.72 2.78
CA GLU A 30 20.45 6.97 1.66
C GLU A 30 19.00 7.02 2.10
N ARG A 31 18.62 6.17 3.04
CA ARG A 31 17.27 6.15 3.58
C ARG A 31 16.92 7.46 4.28
N LYS A 32 17.87 8.06 4.98
CA LYS A 32 17.63 9.35 5.63
C LYS A 32 17.36 10.45 4.62
N ASN A 33 17.98 10.36 3.47
CA ASN A 33 17.83 11.36 2.42
C ASN A 33 16.73 11.02 1.40
N TYR A 34 16.25 9.78 1.47
CA TYR A 34 15.23 9.35 0.53
C TYR A 34 13.90 10.01 0.81
N THR A 35 13.27 10.52 -0.23
CA THR A 35 11.90 11.02 -0.18
C THR A 35 11.14 10.36 -1.31
N SER A 36 10.07 9.67 -0.96
CA SER A 36 9.23 9.03 -1.96
C SER A 36 8.65 10.08 -2.90
N PRO A 37 8.74 9.89 -4.22
CA PRO A 37 8.09 10.80 -5.16
C PRO A 37 6.57 10.82 -5.00
N TYR A 38 6.02 9.88 -4.24
CA TYR A 38 4.57 9.78 -4.02
C TYR A 38 4.15 10.23 -2.64
N MET A 39 5.06 10.82 -1.86
CA MET A 39 4.74 11.34 -0.55
C MET A 39 3.61 12.37 -0.65
N GLY A 40 2.68 12.31 0.30
CA GLY A 40 1.57 13.26 0.36
C GLY A 40 0.23 12.55 0.54
N THR A 41 -0.83 13.32 0.38
CA THR A 41 -2.20 12.81 0.53
C THR A 41 -2.81 12.59 -0.85
N TRP A 42 -3.29 11.38 -1.06
CA TRP A 42 -3.94 10.99 -2.31
C TRP A 42 -5.40 10.72 -2.03
N THR A 43 -6.28 11.27 -2.85
CA THR A 43 -7.71 11.01 -2.75
C THR A 43 -8.17 10.33 -4.01
N GLY A 44 -9.06 9.37 -3.86
CA GLY A 44 -9.54 8.62 -4.98
C GLY A 44 -10.97 8.18 -4.84
N THR A 45 -11.50 7.67 -5.93
CA THR A 45 -12.82 7.06 -5.98
C THR A 45 -12.69 5.65 -6.52
N TYR A 46 -13.54 4.77 -6.05
CA TYR A 46 -13.58 3.41 -6.57
C TYR A 46 -15.00 3.08 -6.99
N THR A 47 -15.10 2.28 -8.04
CA THR A 47 -16.39 1.88 -8.63
C THR A 47 -16.32 0.41 -9.05
N GLY A 48 -17.47 -0.15 -9.34
CA GLY A 48 -17.60 -1.54 -9.70
C GLY A 48 -18.74 -2.16 -8.92
N ASP A 49 -18.48 -3.28 -8.25
CA ASP A 49 -19.49 -3.95 -7.43
C ASP A 49 -19.89 -3.11 -6.21
N GLU A 50 -19.04 -2.21 -5.81
CA GLU A 50 -19.31 -1.23 -4.77
C GLU A 50 -18.67 0.08 -5.20
N ARG A 51 -19.16 1.20 -4.70
CA ARG A 51 -18.54 2.50 -5.00
C ARG A 51 -18.36 3.31 -3.74
N GLY A 52 -17.34 4.15 -3.76
CA GLY A 52 -17.04 5.00 -2.64
C GLY A 52 -15.78 5.82 -2.89
N THR A 53 -15.23 6.34 -1.80
CA THR A 53 -14.01 7.15 -1.85
C THR A 53 -12.98 6.57 -0.88
N PHE A 54 -11.72 6.88 -1.15
CA PHE A 54 -10.64 6.50 -0.25
C PHE A 54 -9.58 7.58 -0.22
N THR A 55 -8.78 7.58 0.83
CA THR A 55 -7.67 8.50 1.00
C THR A 55 -6.46 7.71 1.45
N LEU A 56 -5.31 8.01 0.85
CA LEU A 56 -4.03 7.42 1.24
C LEU A 56 -3.11 8.53 1.70
N GLU A 57 -2.50 8.34 2.86
CA GLU A 57 -1.45 9.24 3.33
C GLU A 57 -0.11 8.53 3.19
N VAL A 58 0.67 8.97 2.22
CA VAL A 58 1.98 8.37 1.93
C VAL A 58 3.06 9.16 2.65
N GLY A 59 3.84 8.48 3.45
CA GLY A 59 4.93 9.10 4.19
C GLY A 59 6.19 9.26 3.35
N LYS A 60 7.19 9.89 3.95
CA LYS A 60 8.45 10.18 3.29
C LYS A 60 9.14 8.93 2.74
N SER A 61 9.07 7.83 3.47
CA SER A 61 9.73 6.58 3.06
C SER A 61 8.91 5.74 2.09
N GLY A 62 7.69 6.17 1.77
CA GLY A 62 6.80 5.40 0.90
C GLY A 62 5.81 4.53 1.65
N TYR A 63 5.91 4.44 2.96
CA TYR A 63 4.92 3.70 3.74
C TYR A 63 3.59 4.44 3.77
N ILE A 64 2.53 3.68 3.73
CA ILE A 64 1.18 4.23 3.87
C ILE A 64 0.93 4.47 5.35
N LYS A 65 0.85 5.73 5.74
CA LYS A 65 0.57 6.10 7.13
C LYS A 65 -0.88 5.82 7.51
N ARG A 66 -1.77 6.00 6.55
CA ARG A 66 -3.20 5.88 6.80
C ARG A 66 -3.93 5.60 5.49
N VAL A 67 -4.88 4.68 5.57
CA VAL A 67 -5.82 4.39 4.48
C VAL A 67 -7.21 4.59 5.06
N THR A 68 -8.00 5.47 4.47
CA THR A 68 -9.40 5.64 4.87
C THR A 68 -10.27 5.27 3.70
N ARG A 69 -11.41 4.66 3.99
CA ARG A 69 -12.36 4.25 2.97
C ARG A 69 -13.76 4.61 3.43
N THR A 70 -14.51 5.23 2.53
CA THR A 70 -15.89 5.63 2.81
C THR A 70 -16.78 5.12 1.69
N SER A 71 -17.87 4.47 2.05
CA SER A 71 -18.89 4.01 1.12
C SER A 71 -20.25 4.26 1.77
N GLY A 72 -20.98 5.26 1.26
CA GLY A 72 -22.21 5.69 1.90
C GLY A 72 -21.96 6.17 3.33
N THR A 73 -22.58 5.51 4.29
CA THR A 73 -22.37 5.81 5.72
C THR A 73 -21.25 4.98 6.34
N PHE A 74 -20.70 4.02 5.59
CA PHE A 74 -19.63 3.16 6.07
C PHE A 74 -18.30 3.89 6.01
N TYR A 75 -17.51 3.75 7.08
CA TYR A 75 -16.20 4.36 7.19
C TYR A 75 -15.26 3.38 7.89
N GLU A 76 -14.05 3.26 7.38
CA GLU A 76 -13.01 2.51 8.06
C GLU A 76 -11.66 3.17 7.83
N GLU A 77 -10.73 2.92 8.74
CA GLU A 77 -9.41 3.49 8.73
C GLU A 77 -8.40 2.41 9.08
N GLN A 78 -7.31 2.38 8.34
CA GLN A 78 -6.25 1.42 8.57
C GLN A 78 -4.92 2.00 8.11
N SER A 79 -3.84 1.50 8.70
CA SER A 79 -2.49 1.90 8.32
C SER A 79 -1.76 0.64 7.85
N MET A 80 -1.57 0.52 6.53
CA MET A 80 -0.97 -0.70 5.98
C MET A 80 -0.51 -0.50 4.55
N GLY A 81 0.60 -1.16 4.21
CA GLY A 81 1.11 -1.17 2.86
C GLY A 81 2.15 -0.11 2.58
N CYS A 82 2.62 -0.09 1.37
CA CYS A 82 3.61 0.89 0.94
C CYS A 82 3.50 1.16 -0.55
N VAL A 83 4.12 2.26 -0.98
CA VAL A 83 4.25 2.64 -2.38
C VAL A 83 5.70 2.43 -2.76
N MET A 84 5.93 1.63 -3.80
CA MET A 84 7.27 1.40 -4.30
C MET A 84 7.77 2.63 -5.04
N HIS A 85 9.06 2.67 -5.31
CA HIS A 85 9.67 3.82 -5.97
C HIS A 85 9.08 4.11 -7.35
N ASP A 86 8.57 3.10 -8.02
CA ASP A 86 7.94 3.25 -9.33
C ASP A 86 6.44 3.58 -9.26
N GLY A 87 5.91 3.71 -8.05
CA GLY A 87 4.50 4.03 -7.84
C GLY A 87 3.60 2.84 -7.58
N THR A 88 4.11 1.63 -7.70
CA THR A 88 3.32 0.41 -7.49
C THR A 88 2.89 0.31 -6.03
N LEU A 89 1.61 0.07 -5.81
CA LEU A 89 1.07 -0.18 -4.48
C LEU A 89 1.35 -1.62 -4.07
N GLN A 90 1.78 -1.81 -2.83
CA GLN A 90 2.09 -3.13 -2.32
C GLN A 90 1.45 -3.31 -0.95
N GLN A 91 0.64 -4.37 -0.83
CA GLN A 91 -0.02 -4.75 0.42
C GLN A 91 -0.92 -3.66 1.00
N VAL A 92 -1.53 -2.85 0.15
CA VAL A 92 -2.43 -1.79 0.61
C VAL A 92 -3.83 -2.36 0.74
N TYR A 93 -4.31 -2.49 1.96
CA TYR A 93 -5.67 -2.94 2.21
C TYR A 93 -6.17 -2.39 3.54
N SER A 94 -7.48 -2.32 3.68
CA SER A 94 -8.09 -1.98 4.96
C SER A 94 -8.52 -3.27 5.65
N GLY A 95 -8.25 -3.30 6.96
CA GLY A 95 -8.21 -4.52 7.72
C GLY A 95 -9.46 -5.38 7.75
N ASP A 96 -10.51 -4.88 8.36
CA ASP A 96 -11.67 -5.71 8.68
C ASP A 96 -12.47 -6.13 7.47
N SER A 97 -12.64 -5.24 6.50
CA SER A 97 -13.42 -5.53 5.30
C SER A 97 -12.63 -6.24 4.23
N LYS A 98 -11.32 -6.38 4.42
CA LYS A 98 -10.40 -6.96 3.44
C LYS A 98 -10.42 -6.24 2.10
N PHE A 99 -10.72 -4.96 2.13
CA PHE A 99 -10.66 -4.12 0.94
C PHE A 99 -9.19 -3.92 0.55
N MET A 100 -8.83 -4.40 -0.63
CA MET A 100 -7.46 -4.37 -1.13
C MET A 100 -7.38 -3.52 -2.37
N ILE A 101 -6.35 -2.68 -2.42
CA ILE A 101 -6.08 -1.82 -3.57
C ILE A 101 -4.82 -2.30 -4.27
N GLN A 102 -4.89 -2.45 -5.57
CA GLN A 102 -3.77 -2.83 -6.42
C GLN A 102 -3.65 -1.82 -7.55
N GLY A 103 -2.46 -1.57 -8.00
CA GLY A 103 -2.24 -0.66 -9.12
C GLY A 103 -1.07 0.26 -8.88
N SER A 104 -1.12 1.46 -9.47
CA SER A 104 0.01 2.37 -9.44
C SER A 104 -0.44 3.80 -9.23
N LEU A 105 0.21 4.48 -8.27
CA LEU A 105 0.01 5.91 -8.08
C LEU A 105 0.65 6.71 -9.21
N ARG A 106 1.63 6.13 -9.89
CA ARG A 106 2.22 6.79 -11.05
C ARG A 106 1.18 7.06 -12.12
N PHE A 107 0.29 6.11 -12.33
CA PHE A 107 -0.79 6.25 -13.31
C PHE A 107 -2.09 6.71 -12.67
N GLY A 108 -2.16 6.71 -11.35
CA GLY A 108 -3.34 7.16 -10.62
C GLY A 108 -4.56 6.28 -10.79
N LYS A 109 -4.35 4.99 -11.04
CA LYS A 109 -5.46 4.07 -11.25
C LYS A 109 -5.04 2.62 -10.97
N GLY A 110 -6.03 1.78 -10.78
CA GLY A 110 -5.81 0.38 -10.54
C GLY A 110 -7.12 -0.35 -10.27
N GLU A 111 -7.00 -1.47 -9.57
CA GLU A 111 -8.12 -2.33 -9.25
C GLU A 111 -8.26 -2.47 -7.74
N TRP A 112 -9.47 -2.82 -7.30
CA TRP A 112 -9.72 -3.13 -5.91
C TRP A 112 -10.48 -4.44 -5.79
N LYS A 113 -10.32 -5.09 -4.65
CA LYS A 113 -11.02 -6.32 -4.31
C LYS A 113 -11.50 -6.26 -2.88
N LYS A 114 -12.64 -6.85 -2.63
CA LYS A 114 -13.22 -7.00 -1.30
C LYS A 114 -14.12 -8.22 -1.33
N GLU A 115 -13.95 -9.16 -0.46
CA GLU A 115 -14.72 -10.42 -0.39
C GLU A 115 -15.80 -10.61 -1.47
N GLY A 116 -15.43 -11.24 -2.59
CA GLY A 116 -16.37 -11.50 -3.66
C GLY A 116 -16.74 -10.31 -4.54
N GLN A 117 -16.22 -9.15 -4.24
CA GLN A 117 -16.48 -7.92 -4.99
C GLN A 117 -15.18 -7.39 -5.57
N ARG A 118 -15.27 -6.65 -6.66
CA ARG A 118 -14.12 -6.04 -7.30
C ARG A 118 -14.54 -4.88 -8.19
N GLY A 119 -13.56 -4.09 -8.57
CA GLY A 119 -13.77 -2.97 -9.47
C GLY A 119 -12.48 -2.23 -9.74
N THR A 120 -12.59 -0.99 -10.11
CA THR A 120 -11.44 -0.14 -10.44
C THR A 120 -11.46 1.12 -9.60
N TRP A 121 -10.32 1.79 -9.53
CA TRP A 121 -10.21 3.05 -8.81
C TRP A 121 -9.34 4.02 -9.58
N VAL A 122 -9.53 5.30 -9.30
CA VAL A 122 -8.66 6.38 -9.77
C VAL A 122 -8.36 7.30 -8.58
N ALA A 123 -7.18 7.88 -8.58
CA ALA A 123 -6.76 8.74 -7.49
C ALA A 123 -5.84 9.85 -8.01
N THR A 124 -5.86 10.96 -7.28
CA THR A 124 -4.97 12.08 -7.56
C THR A 124 -4.38 12.59 -6.25
N ARG A 125 -3.21 13.18 -6.35
CA ARG A 125 -2.57 13.82 -5.19
C ARG A 125 -3.20 15.18 -4.95
N ARG A 126 -3.46 15.45 -3.68
CA ARG A 126 -3.91 16.79 -3.28
C ARG A 126 -2.84 17.82 -3.47
#